data_33fc1fe2f723646fde57b5aaea3c6d65
#
_entry.id   33fc1fe2f723646fde57b5aaea3c6d65
#
_cell.length_a   1.000
_cell.length_b   1.000
_cell.length_c   1.000
_cell.angle_alpha   90.00
_cell.angle_beta   90.00
_cell.angle_gamma   90.00
#
_symmetry.space_group_name_H-M   'P 1'
#
loop_
_entity.id
_entity.type
_entity.pdbx_description
1 polymer ?
#
loop_
_entity_poly.entity_id
_entity_poly.type
_entity_poly.pdbx_seq_one_letter_code
_entity_poly.pdbx_strand_id
1 'polypeptide(L)'
;VLIVEDNPTNRTILEHQVESFGMRRASAPDALEALRILREASDHGVPFDIALVDMKMPGLSGIELARVVRGDPVLNGLPMVMLTSITSATEISEARAAGIQLTLNKPVRQADLLGAMRSALDPASADVAAQSTAEAVASAVPVDLKARILLVEDTPINQQVATAMLGNMGCTVALAHDGREAIALAGKEHFDAILMDCQMPGIDGFEATRRIRALEASERHTPIIALTANALHGDRERCLDAGMDDYLSKPFTGASLRAALQRWLPASLQQPQGATEPAAAEPEQDLAFDPHALDEVRSMDPDGSLVSHMLQLFYNDGERLLGAMGKALEQQDLQALIFSSHTLASCSATVGAKRLSRQVRAIENHARLDGVACSSAVLDQLLQEFECVRQDIEKSTGVVPQPKTEDMA
;
A
#
# COMPACT_ATOMS: atom_id res chain seq x y z
N VAL A 1 0.83 -8.50 29.16
CA VAL A 1 0.87 -8.58 27.70
C VAL A 1 2.16 -9.27 27.27
N LEU A 2 2.09 -10.23 26.36
CA LEU A 2 3.25 -10.77 25.64
C LEU A 2 3.34 -10.12 24.27
N ILE A 3 4.51 -9.62 23.89
CA ILE A 3 4.81 -9.04 22.58
C ILE A 3 5.75 -9.98 21.85
N VAL A 4 5.37 -10.47 20.67
CA VAL A 4 6.17 -11.36 19.83
C VAL A 4 6.45 -10.67 18.52
N GLU A 5 7.67 -10.19 18.35
CA GLU A 5 8.09 -9.35 17.22
C GLU A 5 9.58 -9.57 16.97
N ASP A 6 9.97 -9.92 15.77
CA ASP A 6 11.37 -10.21 15.41
C ASP A 6 12.20 -8.92 15.26
N ASN A 7 11.60 -7.86 14.74
CA ASN A 7 12.28 -6.59 14.55
C ASN A 7 12.46 -5.85 15.88
N PRO A 8 13.71 -5.58 16.35
CA PRO A 8 13.96 -4.95 17.64
C PRO A 8 13.37 -3.54 17.77
N THR A 9 13.35 -2.76 16.69
CA THR A 9 12.78 -1.40 16.68
C THR A 9 11.26 -1.45 16.87
N ASN A 10 10.56 -2.28 16.10
CA ASN A 10 9.11 -2.44 16.23
C ASN A 10 8.75 -2.98 17.62
N ARG A 11 9.52 -3.93 18.12
CA ARG A 11 9.34 -4.49 19.47
C ARG A 11 9.43 -3.40 20.53
N THR A 12 10.46 -2.56 20.48
CA THR A 12 10.62 -1.42 21.40
C THR A 12 9.45 -0.43 21.31
N ILE A 13 8.96 -0.13 20.11
CA ILE A 13 7.80 0.76 19.94
C ILE A 13 6.54 0.16 20.59
N LEU A 14 6.26 -1.12 20.35
CA LEU A 14 5.12 -1.81 20.95
C LEU A 14 5.25 -1.88 22.49
N GLU A 15 6.46 -2.12 22.98
CA GLU A 15 6.75 -2.11 24.41
C GLU A 15 6.39 -0.77 25.06
N HIS A 16 6.85 0.34 24.47
CA HIS A 16 6.52 1.69 24.96
C HIS A 16 5.02 1.99 24.89
N GLN A 17 4.34 1.56 23.81
CA GLN A 17 2.90 1.74 23.70
C GLN A 17 2.14 0.98 24.79
N VAL A 18 2.47 -0.29 25.03
CA VAL A 18 1.86 -1.13 26.07
C VAL A 18 2.14 -0.59 27.47
N GLU A 19 3.37 -0.12 27.74
CA GLU A 19 3.72 0.51 29.02
C GLU A 19 2.95 1.82 29.23
N SER A 20 2.73 2.62 28.18
CA SER A 20 1.95 3.86 28.28
C SER A 20 0.49 3.63 28.67
N PHE A 21 -0.03 2.41 28.42
CA PHE A 21 -1.37 1.99 28.89
C PHE A 21 -1.37 1.50 30.35
N GLY A 22 -0.22 1.53 31.04
CA GLY A 22 -0.07 1.03 32.41
C GLY A 22 -0.04 -0.51 32.51
N MET A 23 0.19 -1.23 31.41
CA MET A 23 0.20 -2.69 31.37
C MET A 23 1.60 -3.26 31.60
N ARG A 24 1.69 -4.39 32.31
CA ARG A 24 2.93 -5.16 32.41
C ARG A 24 3.18 -5.92 31.13
N ARG A 25 4.41 -5.95 30.67
CA ARG A 25 4.82 -6.62 29.44
C ARG A 25 5.96 -7.62 29.63
N ALA A 26 6.02 -8.57 28.72
CA ALA A 26 7.22 -9.32 28.36
C ALA A 26 7.32 -9.35 26.83
N SER A 27 8.50 -9.57 26.29
CA SER A 27 8.70 -9.62 24.84
C SER A 27 9.57 -10.80 24.43
N ALA A 28 9.30 -11.34 23.25
CA ALA A 28 10.01 -12.42 22.60
C ALA A 28 10.42 -12.01 21.17
N PRO A 29 11.65 -12.34 20.74
CA PRO A 29 12.11 -12.05 19.37
C PRO A 29 11.59 -13.05 18.33
N ASP A 30 11.08 -14.19 18.77
CA ASP A 30 10.59 -15.25 17.90
C ASP A 30 9.53 -16.11 18.61
N ALA A 31 8.90 -16.99 17.84
CA ALA A 31 7.81 -17.85 18.30
C ALA A 31 8.27 -18.92 19.32
N LEU A 32 9.51 -19.41 19.24
CA LEU A 32 10.01 -20.43 20.18
C LEU A 32 10.23 -19.85 21.55
N GLU A 33 10.82 -18.66 21.62
CA GLU A 33 11.01 -17.93 22.87
C GLU A 33 9.65 -17.50 23.45
N ALA A 34 8.69 -17.11 22.61
CA ALA A 34 7.33 -16.81 23.03
C ALA A 34 6.66 -18.02 23.71
N LEU A 35 6.75 -19.21 23.11
CA LEU A 35 6.21 -20.44 23.71
C LEU A 35 6.88 -20.79 25.03
N ARG A 36 8.20 -20.59 25.15
CA ARG A 36 8.93 -20.81 26.42
C ARG A 36 8.40 -19.89 27.51
N ILE A 37 8.30 -18.58 27.22
CA ILE A 37 7.81 -17.56 28.13
C ILE A 37 6.35 -17.83 28.55
N LEU A 38 5.49 -18.21 27.62
CA LEU A 38 4.08 -18.55 27.90
C LEU A 38 3.93 -19.72 28.84
N ARG A 39 4.71 -20.78 28.64
CA ARG A 39 4.69 -21.98 29.52
C ARG A 39 5.23 -21.67 30.89
N GLU A 40 6.38 -21.00 31.00
CA GLU A 40 6.95 -20.59 32.27
C GLU A 40 5.98 -19.74 33.10
N ALA A 41 5.32 -18.75 32.45
CA ALA A 41 4.35 -17.90 33.12
C ALA A 41 3.15 -18.70 33.64
N SER A 42 2.68 -19.67 32.84
CA SER A 42 1.59 -20.56 33.25
C SER A 42 1.98 -21.46 34.42
N ASP A 43 3.18 -22.07 34.37
CA ASP A 43 3.71 -22.94 35.46
C ASP A 43 3.87 -22.19 36.76
N HIS A 44 4.19 -20.89 36.70
CA HIS A 44 4.28 -20.02 37.87
C HIS A 44 2.93 -19.44 38.34
N GLY A 45 1.81 -19.78 37.68
CA GLY A 45 0.48 -19.32 38.04
C GLY A 45 0.23 -17.83 37.74
N VAL A 46 1.01 -17.22 36.82
CA VAL A 46 0.88 -15.84 36.39
C VAL A 46 0.78 -15.80 34.85
N PRO A 47 -0.28 -16.36 34.25
CA PRO A 47 -0.42 -16.42 32.82
C PRO A 47 -0.56 -14.99 32.20
N PHE A 48 -0.26 -14.87 30.92
CA PHE A 48 -0.51 -13.65 30.18
C PHE A 48 -2.00 -13.49 29.84
N ASP A 49 -2.49 -12.26 29.89
CA ASP A 49 -3.89 -11.95 29.56
C ASP A 49 -4.10 -11.85 28.05
N ILE A 50 -3.07 -11.43 27.29
CA ILE A 50 -3.12 -11.21 25.84
C ILE A 50 -1.74 -11.32 25.22
N ALA A 51 -1.66 -11.75 23.96
CA ALA A 51 -0.46 -11.71 23.14
C ALA A 51 -0.65 -10.87 21.88
N LEU A 52 0.34 -10.02 21.58
CA LEU A 52 0.50 -9.29 20.33
C LEU A 52 1.55 -10.04 19.51
N VAL A 53 1.19 -10.52 18.33
CA VAL A 53 2.02 -11.46 17.57
C VAL A 53 2.24 -10.93 16.16
N ASP A 54 3.49 -10.76 15.76
CA ASP A 54 3.81 -10.48 14.34
C ASP A 54 3.46 -11.68 13.46
N MET A 55 2.85 -11.42 12.33
CA MET A 55 2.49 -12.46 11.36
C MET A 55 3.73 -13.09 10.73
N LYS A 56 4.73 -12.28 10.37
CA LYS A 56 5.91 -12.70 9.60
C LYS A 56 7.17 -12.66 10.47
N MET A 57 7.55 -13.82 10.98
CA MET A 57 8.77 -13.99 11.75
C MET A 57 9.64 -15.10 11.14
N PRO A 58 10.98 -15.05 11.27
CA PRO A 58 11.87 -16.12 10.83
C PRO A 58 11.58 -17.43 11.55
N GLY A 59 11.64 -18.54 10.82
CA GLY A 59 11.42 -19.88 11.35
C GLY A 59 9.93 -20.20 11.49
N LEU A 60 9.33 -19.95 12.62
CA LEU A 60 7.90 -20.20 12.89
C LEU A 60 7.11 -18.90 12.76
N SER A 61 6.18 -18.84 11.82
CA SER A 61 5.31 -17.67 11.60
C SER A 61 4.33 -17.45 12.75
N GLY A 62 3.77 -16.23 12.86
CA GLY A 62 2.74 -15.94 13.86
C GLY A 62 1.49 -16.81 13.75
N ILE A 63 1.10 -17.21 12.52
CA ILE A 63 -0.03 -18.12 12.29
C ILE A 63 0.28 -19.52 12.82
N GLU A 64 1.48 -20.02 12.61
CA GLU A 64 1.91 -21.32 13.13
C GLU A 64 2.02 -21.28 14.67
N LEU A 65 2.56 -20.20 15.24
CA LEU A 65 2.55 -19.98 16.69
C LEU A 65 1.12 -20.03 17.24
N ALA A 66 0.18 -19.36 16.61
CA ALA A 66 -1.22 -19.37 17.01
C ALA A 66 -1.83 -20.78 17.00
N ARG A 67 -1.54 -21.58 15.96
CA ARG A 67 -1.99 -22.99 15.91
C ARG A 67 -1.42 -23.81 17.04
N VAL A 68 -0.13 -23.63 17.37
CA VAL A 68 0.51 -24.32 18.50
C VAL A 68 -0.14 -23.92 19.83
N VAL A 69 -0.37 -22.62 20.05
CA VAL A 69 -1.03 -22.10 21.26
C VAL A 69 -2.46 -22.63 21.39
N ARG A 70 -3.22 -22.67 20.30
CA ARG A 70 -4.60 -23.22 20.29
C ARG A 70 -4.64 -24.75 20.50
N GLY A 71 -3.59 -25.46 20.10
CA GLY A 71 -3.46 -26.91 20.33
C GLY A 71 -3.01 -27.29 21.74
N ASP A 72 -2.51 -26.34 22.52
CA ASP A 72 -2.03 -26.58 23.90
C ASP A 72 -3.19 -26.37 24.89
N PRO A 73 -3.60 -27.40 25.66
CA PRO A 73 -4.73 -27.28 26.59
C PRO A 73 -4.58 -26.19 27.67
N VAL A 74 -3.34 -25.79 27.96
CA VAL A 74 -3.03 -24.79 29.01
C VAL A 74 -3.06 -23.37 28.40
N LEU A 75 -2.68 -23.22 27.14
CA LEU A 75 -2.52 -21.91 26.48
C LEU A 75 -3.68 -21.54 25.55
N ASN A 76 -4.58 -22.48 25.23
CA ASN A 76 -5.61 -22.33 24.21
C ASN A 76 -6.59 -21.17 24.45
N GLY A 77 -6.74 -20.73 25.71
CA GLY A 77 -7.59 -19.59 26.09
C GLY A 77 -6.95 -18.22 25.91
N LEU A 78 -5.65 -18.13 25.56
CA LEU A 78 -4.94 -16.85 25.45
C LEU A 78 -5.49 -16.01 24.29
N PRO A 79 -6.04 -14.81 24.54
CA PRO A 79 -6.38 -13.88 23.47
C PRO A 79 -5.15 -13.47 22.66
N MET A 80 -5.25 -13.47 21.33
CA MET A 80 -4.16 -13.08 20.44
C MET A 80 -4.62 -12.04 19.42
N VAL A 81 -3.83 -10.98 19.30
CA VAL A 81 -3.95 -9.96 18.25
C VAL A 81 -2.79 -10.11 17.28
N MET A 82 -3.08 -10.34 16.01
CA MET A 82 -2.07 -10.47 14.96
C MET A 82 -1.70 -9.10 14.41
N LEU A 83 -0.41 -8.84 14.29
CA LEU A 83 0.14 -7.65 13.64
C LEU A 83 0.61 -8.05 12.24
N THR A 84 0.11 -7.38 11.20
CA THR A 84 0.40 -7.73 9.80
C THR A 84 0.80 -6.51 8.99
N SER A 85 1.76 -6.70 8.06
CA SER A 85 2.17 -5.66 7.10
C SER A 85 1.40 -5.72 5.79
N ILE A 86 0.64 -6.80 5.54
CA ILE A 86 -0.10 -7.05 4.29
C ILE A 86 -1.42 -7.71 4.65
N THR A 87 -2.51 -7.17 4.15
CA THR A 87 -3.85 -7.76 4.25
C THR A 87 -4.20 -8.49 2.94
N SER A 88 -3.67 -9.68 2.72
CA SER A 88 -4.27 -10.57 1.72
C SER A 88 -5.48 -11.27 2.35
N ALA A 89 -6.57 -11.42 1.60
CA ALA A 89 -7.77 -12.14 2.07
C ALA A 89 -7.44 -13.57 2.52
N THR A 90 -6.43 -14.19 1.90
CA THR A 90 -5.93 -15.53 2.21
C THR A 90 -5.27 -15.56 3.59
N GLU A 91 -4.37 -14.62 3.91
CA GLU A 91 -3.69 -14.55 5.22
C GLU A 91 -4.67 -14.26 6.36
N ILE A 92 -5.68 -13.42 6.12
CA ILE A 92 -6.75 -13.18 7.11
C ILE A 92 -7.57 -14.45 7.34
N SER A 93 -7.91 -15.20 6.27
CA SER A 93 -8.63 -16.47 6.37
C SER A 93 -7.82 -17.51 7.14
N GLU A 94 -6.53 -17.62 6.87
CA GLU A 94 -5.62 -18.52 7.58
C GLU A 94 -5.45 -18.13 9.05
N ALA A 95 -5.33 -16.84 9.36
CA ALA A 95 -5.27 -16.34 10.72
C ALA A 95 -6.56 -16.69 11.50
N ARG A 96 -7.73 -16.49 10.87
CA ARG A 96 -9.02 -16.89 11.48
C ARG A 96 -9.11 -18.39 11.70
N ALA A 97 -8.68 -19.21 10.73
CA ALA A 97 -8.63 -20.67 10.87
C ALA A 97 -7.66 -21.12 11.96
N ALA A 98 -6.63 -20.34 12.25
CA ALA A 98 -5.71 -20.55 13.39
C ALA A 98 -6.26 -20.03 14.74
N GLY A 99 -7.51 -19.52 14.78
CA GLY A 99 -8.15 -19.05 16.00
C GLY A 99 -7.81 -17.61 16.39
N ILE A 100 -7.26 -16.81 15.46
CA ILE A 100 -7.00 -15.38 15.67
C ILE A 100 -8.26 -14.60 15.28
N GLN A 101 -8.79 -13.83 16.21
CA GLN A 101 -10.03 -13.08 16.02
C GLN A 101 -9.79 -11.64 15.52
N LEU A 102 -8.63 -11.06 15.87
CA LEU A 102 -8.30 -9.66 15.59
C LEU A 102 -6.96 -9.56 14.89
N THR A 103 -6.92 -8.77 13.82
CA THR A 103 -5.70 -8.41 13.09
C THR A 103 -5.56 -6.89 13.05
N LEU A 104 -4.34 -6.39 13.22
CA LEU A 104 -3.98 -4.98 13.09
C LEU A 104 -2.93 -4.81 12.02
N ASN A 105 -3.11 -3.80 11.18
CA ASN A 105 -2.13 -3.45 10.16
C ASN A 105 -0.98 -2.65 10.76
N LYS A 106 0.24 -3.02 10.41
CA LYS A 106 1.44 -2.21 10.70
C LYS A 106 1.53 -1.04 9.71
N PRO A 107 1.84 0.18 10.17
CA PRO A 107 2.25 0.59 11.51
C PRO A 107 1.09 0.64 12.49
N VAL A 108 1.29 0.03 13.68
CA VAL A 108 0.25 -0.06 14.71
C VAL A 108 0.16 1.27 15.46
N ARG A 109 -1.01 1.92 15.39
CA ARG A 109 -1.27 3.14 16.13
C ARG A 109 -1.66 2.83 17.56
N GLN A 110 -1.29 3.73 18.46
CA GLN A 110 -1.59 3.58 19.89
C GLN A 110 -3.10 3.43 20.16
N ALA A 111 -3.95 4.18 19.46
CA ALA A 111 -5.40 4.10 19.62
C ALA A 111 -5.98 2.77 19.10
N ASP A 112 -5.49 2.30 17.94
CA ASP A 112 -5.94 1.05 17.32
C ASP A 112 -5.48 -0.16 18.15
N LEU A 113 -4.25 -0.12 18.68
CA LEU A 113 -3.72 -1.14 19.57
C LEU A 113 -4.56 -1.25 20.84
N LEU A 114 -4.84 -0.11 21.48
CA LEU A 114 -5.66 -0.10 22.69
C LEU A 114 -7.07 -0.61 22.44
N GLY A 115 -7.68 -0.21 21.30
CA GLY A 115 -9.01 -0.68 20.87
C GLY A 115 -9.05 -2.19 20.67
N ALA A 116 -8.09 -2.74 19.91
CA ALA A 116 -7.99 -4.17 19.66
C ALA A 116 -7.73 -4.99 20.94
N MET A 117 -6.86 -4.49 21.81
CA MET A 117 -6.59 -5.16 23.10
C MET A 117 -7.83 -5.18 23.99
N ARG A 118 -8.61 -4.10 24.07
CA ARG A 118 -9.88 -4.07 24.81
C ARG A 118 -10.88 -5.06 24.25
N SER A 119 -11.04 -5.10 22.92
CA SER A 119 -11.94 -6.04 22.26
C SER A 119 -11.53 -7.51 22.46
N ALA A 120 -10.22 -7.78 22.51
CA ALA A 120 -9.71 -9.14 22.75
C ALA A 120 -9.89 -9.61 24.20
N LEU A 121 -9.86 -8.69 25.16
CA LEU A 121 -9.96 -8.99 26.60
C LEU A 121 -11.40 -9.05 27.13
N ASP A 122 -12.36 -8.43 26.45
CA ASP A 122 -13.77 -8.41 26.84
C ASP A 122 -14.64 -9.16 25.82
N PRO A 123 -14.91 -10.47 26.06
CA PRO A 123 -15.72 -11.27 25.16
C PRO A 123 -17.21 -10.83 25.10
N ALA A 124 -17.70 -10.05 26.05
CA ALA A 124 -19.06 -9.51 25.99
C ALA A 124 -19.17 -8.31 25.02
N SER A 125 -18.05 -7.65 24.72
CA SER A 125 -17.98 -6.62 23.65
C SER A 125 -17.60 -7.23 22.29
N ALA A 126 -17.25 -8.52 22.22
CA ALA A 126 -16.88 -9.19 20.99
C ALA A 126 -18.06 -9.30 20.00
N ASP A 127 -19.29 -9.47 20.50
CA ASP A 127 -20.50 -9.44 19.63
C ASP A 127 -20.79 -8.05 19.08
N VAL A 128 -20.47 -6.99 19.84
CA VAL A 128 -20.60 -5.59 19.39
C VAL A 128 -19.39 -5.18 18.54
N ALA A 129 -18.18 -5.70 18.85
CA ALA A 129 -16.97 -5.41 18.10
C ALA A 129 -16.80 -6.29 16.85
N ALA A 130 -17.31 -7.53 16.86
CA ALA A 130 -17.40 -8.35 15.64
C ALA A 130 -18.43 -7.78 14.67
N GLN A 131 -19.51 -7.18 15.18
CA GLN A 131 -20.41 -6.38 14.37
C GLN A 131 -19.78 -5.03 13.99
N SER A 132 -19.06 -4.36 14.90
CA SER A 132 -18.37 -3.09 14.62
C SER A 132 -17.15 -3.24 13.68
N THR A 133 -16.39 -4.36 13.69
CA THR A 133 -15.31 -4.58 12.71
C THR A 133 -15.83 -5.21 11.41
N ALA A 134 -16.89 -6.02 11.44
CA ALA A 134 -17.61 -6.43 10.23
C ALA A 134 -18.47 -5.29 9.67
N GLU A 135 -19.08 -4.47 10.54
CA GLU A 135 -19.80 -3.25 10.14
C GLU A 135 -18.86 -2.09 9.81
N ALA A 136 -17.64 -1.99 10.38
CA ALA A 136 -16.65 -1.01 9.95
C ALA A 136 -15.99 -1.39 8.60
N VAL A 137 -16.01 -2.65 8.21
CA VAL A 137 -15.62 -3.12 6.86
C VAL A 137 -16.84 -3.22 5.93
N ALA A 138 -18.05 -3.49 6.48
CA ALA A 138 -19.30 -3.61 5.70
C ALA A 138 -20.19 -2.37 5.77
N SER A 139 -19.89 -1.40 6.61
CA SER A 139 -20.67 -0.15 6.78
C SER A 139 -19.76 1.08 6.75
N ALA A 140 -18.75 1.09 5.90
CA ALA A 140 -18.23 2.35 5.41
C ALA A 140 -19.29 2.91 4.44
N VAL A 141 -20.27 3.61 4.98
CA VAL A 141 -21.08 4.56 4.21
C VAL A 141 -20.07 5.35 3.36
N PRO A 142 -20.21 5.42 2.03
CA PRO A 142 -19.31 6.21 1.20
C PRO A 142 -19.28 7.63 1.75
N VAL A 143 -18.15 8.07 2.26
CA VAL A 143 -17.96 9.41 2.80
C VAL A 143 -17.50 10.29 1.68
N ASP A 144 -18.24 11.35 1.40
CA ASP A 144 -17.84 12.39 0.46
C ASP A 144 -16.77 13.25 1.14
N LEU A 145 -15.54 13.15 0.66
CA LEU A 145 -14.41 13.90 1.19
C LEU A 145 -14.34 15.24 0.47
N LYS A 146 -15.02 16.26 0.96
CA LYS A 146 -14.98 17.62 0.37
C LYS A 146 -13.63 18.30 0.63
N ALA A 147 -12.55 17.63 0.21
CA ALA A 147 -11.19 18.04 0.44
C ALA A 147 -10.52 18.50 -0.86
N ARG A 148 -9.60 19.43 -0.73
CA ARG A 148 -8.75 19.89 -1.84
C ARG A 148 -7.39 19.21 -1.76
N ILE A 149 -7.10 18.34 -2.72
CA ILE A 149 -5.92 17.49 -2.74
C ILE A 149 -4.95 17.97 -3.82
N LEU A 150 -3.67 18.09 -3.48
CA LEU A 150 -2.60 18.21 -4.46
C LEU A 150 -2.10 16.81 -4.80
N LEU A 151 -2.29 16.37 -6.03
CA LEU A 151 -1.74 15.12 -6.56
C LEU A 151 -0.46 15.42 -7.32
N VAL A 152 0.65 14.84 -6.88
CA VAL A 152 1.97 14.99 -7.50
C VAL A 152 2.38 13.63 -8.06
N GLU A 153 2.40 13.53 -9.38
CA GLU A 153 2.64 12.28 -10.11
C GLU A 153 3.16 12.64 -11.51
N ASP A 154 4.22 12.01 -11.98
CA ASP A 154 4.81 12.30 -13.29
C ASP A 154 4.21 11.49 -14.45
N THR A 155 3.53 10.39 -14.12
CA THR A 155 3.03 9.43 -15.10
C THR A 155 1.56 9.70 -15.44
N PRO A 156 1.21 10.02 -16.73
CA PRO A 156 -0.15 10.41 -17.12
C PRO A 156 -1.23 9.38 -16.77
N ILE A 157 -0.93 8.07 -16.87
CA ILE A 157 -1.86 7.00 -16.52
C ILE A 157 -2.20 7.06 -15.03
N ASN A 158 -1.18 7.15 -14.18
CA ASN A 158 -1.36 7.20 -12.73
C ASN A 158 -2.11 8.47 -12.30
N GLN A 159 -1.81 9.62 -12.96
CA GLN A 159 -2.53 10.87 -12.76
C GLN A 159 -4.03 10.71 -13.01
N GLN A 160 -4.40 10.08 -14.15
CA GLN A 160 -5.81 9.89 -14.51
C GLN A 160 -6.54 8.99 -13.54
N VAL A 161 -5.95 7.85 -13.20
CA VAL A 161 -6.55 6.89 -12.26
C VAL A 161 -6.72 7.50 -10.88
N ALA A 162 -5.68 8.12 -10.33
CA ALA A 162 -5.75 8.77 -9.02
C ALA A 162 -6.74 9.95 -9.01
N THR A 163 -6.78 10.76 -10.09
CA THR A 163 -7.73 11.88 -10.22
C THR A 163 -9.17 11.36 -10.26
N ALA A 164 -9.44 10.29 -11.03
CA ALA A 164 -10.77 9.68 -11.08
C ALA A 164 -11.20 9.13 -9.71
N MET A 165 -10.31 8.41 -9.01
CA MET A 165 -10.55 7.89 -7.67
C MET A 165 -10.87 9.02 -6.68
N LEU A 166 -10.08 10.09 -6.68
CA LEU A 166 -10.28 11.26 -5.81
C LEU A 166 -11.58 12.00 -6.14
N GLY A 167 -11.89 12.15 -7.43
CA GLY A 167 -13.16 12.77 -7.89
C GLY A 167 -14.37 12.00 -7.38
N ASN A 168 -14.34 10.66 -7.43
CA ASN A 168 -15.41 9.81 -6.89
C ASN A 168 -15.51 9.83 -5.36
N MET A 169 -14.49 10.34 -4.69
CA MET A 169 -14.54 10.60 -3.25
C MET A 169 -15.01 12.01 -2.92
N GLY A 170 -15.40 12.82 -3.93
CA GLY A 170 -15.84 14.20 -3.77
C GLY A 170 -14.69 15.20 -3.57
N CYS A 171 -13.43 14.80 -3.83
CA CYS A 171 -12.28 15.68 -3.69
C CYS A 171 -12.11 16.59 -4.93
N THR A 172 -11.63 17.81 -4.68
CA THR A 172 -11.12 18.70 -5.73
C THR A 172 -9.62 18.46 -5.88
N VAL A 173 -9.16 18.13 -7.09
CA VAL A 173 -7.77 17.77 -7.34
C VAL A 173 -7.06 18.89 -8.08
N ALA A 174 -5.92 19.34 -7.55
CA ALA A 174 -4.91 20.07 -8.29
C ALA A 174 -3.79 19.10 -8.67
N LEU A 175 -3.28 19.17 -9.89
CA LEU A 175 -2.27 18.28 -10.40
C LEU A 175 -0.93 19.01 -10.52
N ALA A 176 0.14 18.35 -10.09
CA ALA A 176 1.53 18.71 -10.36
C ALA A 176 2.24 17.55 -11.05
N HIS A 177 2.99 17.85 -12.10
CA HIS A 177 3.65 16.85 -12.93
C HIS A 177 5.08 16.52 -12.48
N ASP A 178 5.64 17.34 -11.58
CA ASP A 178 6.96 17.16 -11.00
C ASP A 178 7.06 17.80 -9.61
N GLY A 179 8.17 17.55 -8.91
CA GLY A 179 8.43 18.12 -7.58
C GLY A 179 8.58 19.65 -7.58
N ARG A 180 8.99 20.26 -8.70
CA ARG A 180 9.13 21.73 -8.82
C ARG A 180 7.76 22.38 -8.85
N GLU A 181 6.85 21.85 -9.65
CA GLU A 181 5.47 22.32 -9.75
C GLU A 181 4.74 22.13 -8.41
N ALA A 182 4.96 20.98 -7.76
CA ALA A 182 4.42 20.71 -6.42
C ALA A 182 4.81 21.76 -5.39
N ILE A 183 6.11 22.13 -5.32
CA ILE A 183 6.60 23.18 -4.41
C ILE A 183 5.96 24.52 -4.74
N ALA A 184 5.85 24.86 -6.03
CA ALA A 184 5.27 26.13 -6.45
C ALA A 184 3.79 26.25 -6.11
N LEU A 185 3.01 25.17 -6.27
CA LEU A 185 1.59 25.10 -5.94
C LEU A 185 1.37 25.12 -4.43
N ALA A 186 2.10 24.31 -3.66
CA ALA A 186 2.00 24.27 -2.20
C ALA A 186 2.37 25.62 -1.53
N GLY A 187 3.27 26.39 -2.15
CA GLY A 187 3.62 27.72 -1.67
C GLY A 187 2.59 28.82 -2.00
N LYS A 188 1.71 28.59 -2.98
CA LYS A 188 0.72 29.57 -3.46
C LYS A 188 -0.70 29.29 -2.96
N GLU A 189 -1.04 28.05 -2.77
CA GLU A 189 -2.41 27.59 -2.56
C GLU A 189 -2.49 26.71 -1.31
N HIS A 190 -3.73 26.58 -0.78
CA HIS A 190 -4.00 25.72 0.35
C HIS A 190 -4.54 24.38 -0.11
N PHE A 191 -3.98 23.30 0.44
CA PHE A 191 -4.44 21.93 0.24
C PHE A 191 -4.73 21.30 1.61
N ASP A 192 -5.73 20.41 1.64
CA ASP A 192 -6.07 19.66 2.84
C ASP A 192 -5.18 18.43 3.01
N ALA A 193 -4.64 17.90 1.89
CA ALA A 193 -3.58 16.91 1.87
C ALA A 193 -2.82 16.95 0.53
N ILE A 194 -1.61 16.40 0.51
CA ILE A 194 -0.75 16.23 -0.66
C ILE A 194 -0.47 14.74 -0.84
N LEU A 195 -0.78 14.20 -2.02
CA LEU A 195 -0.35 12.87 -2.46
C LEU A 195 0.91 13.03 -3.28
N MET A 196 2.04 12.54 -2.78
CA MET A 196 3.36 12.81 -3.34
C MET A 196 4.02 11.53 -3.86
N ASP A 197 4.22 11.41 -5.17
CA ASP A 197 5.06 10.35 -5.71
C ASP A 197 6.51 10.52 -5.20
N CYS A 198 7.06 9.44 -4.65
CA CYS A 198 8.43 9.43 -4.16
C CYS A 198 9.46 9.50 -5.28
N GLN A 199 9.14 8.99 -6.48
CA GLN A 199 10.09 8.80 -7.55
C GLN A 199 9.65 9.55 -8.81
N MET A 200 10.20 10.74 -8.99
CA MET A 200 9.95 11.60 -10.14
C MET A 200 11.28 12.14 -10.71
N PRO A 201 11.33 12.48 -12.00
CA PRO A 201 12.52 13.06 -12.60
C PRO A 201 12.80 14.47 -12.06
N GLY A 202 14.05 14.81 -11.92
CA GLY A 202 14.49 16.13 -11.48
C GLY A 202 14.44 16.29 -9.96
N ILE A 203 13.40 16.91 -9.42
CA ILE A 203 13.18 17.02 -7.97
C ILE A 203 12.29 15.85 -7.56
N ASP A 204 12.86 14.89 -6.83
CA ASP A 204 12.10 13.75 -6.28
C ASP A 204 11.13 14.15 -5.18
N GLY A 205 10.22 13.24 -4.80
CA GLY A 205 9.20 13.52 -3.79
C GLY A 205 9.79 13.81 -2.40
N PHE A 206 10.93 13.23 -2.07
CA PHE A 206 11.60 13.48 -0.79
C PHE A 206 12.15 14.90 -0.70
N GLU A 207 12.82 15.36 -1.75
CA GLU A 207 13.35 16.72 -1.81
C GLU A 207 12.21 17.74 -1.94
N ALA A 208 11.16 17.44 -2.72
CA ALA A 208 9.97 18.27 -2.81
C ALA A 208 9.31 18.44 -1.42
N THR A 209 9.17 17.36 -0.67
CA THR A 209 8.62 17.38 0.70
C THR A 209 9.46 18.26 1.63
N ARG A 210 10.78 18.08 1.67
CA ARG A 210 11.66 18.92 2.51
C ARG A 210 11.49 20.40 2.21
N ARG A 211 11.39 20.77 0.93
CA ARG A 211 11.18 22.16 0.50
C ARG A 211 9.79 22.67 0.86
N ILE A 212 8.76 21.86 0.71
CA ILE A 212 7.39 22.22 1.13
C ILE A 212 7.36 22.45 2.63
N ARG A 213 7.96 21.55 3.44
CA ARG A 213 8.07 21.74 4.90
C ARG A 213 8.80 23.01 5.29
N ALA A 214 9.85 23.39 4.55
CA ALA A 214 10.57 24.64 4.77
C ALA A 214 9.75 25.90 4.42
N LEU A 215 8.72 25.77 3.57
CA LEU A 215 7.80 26.86 3.21
C LEU A 215 6.62 26.98 4.19
N GLU A 216 6.31 25.92 4.95
CA GLU A 216 5.20 25.93 5.91
C GLU A 216 5.53 26.87 7.10
N ALA A 217 4.58 27.72 7.44
CA ALA A 217 4.67 28.53 8.65
C ALA A 217 4.49 27.66 9.90
N SER A 218 4.98 28.12 11.05
CA SER A 218 5.02 27.34 12.32
C SER A 218 3.66 26.80 12.80
N GLU A 219 2.57 27.34 12.30
CA GLU A 219 1.20 26.93 12.67
C GLU A 219 0.51 26.06 11.60
N ARG A 220 1.18 25.77 10.48
CA ARG A 220 0.59 25.02 9.37
C ARG A 220 1.36 23.73 9.11
N HIS A 221 0.67 22.63 9.10
CA HIS A 221 1.19 21.32 8.71
C HIS A 221 0.20 20.64 7.77
N THR A 222 0.46 20.68 6.46
CA THR A 222 -0.35 20.00 5.45
C THR A 222 0.04 18.53 5.41
N PRO A 223 -0.87 17.57 5.62
CA PRO A 223 -0.54 16.16 5.51
C PRO A 223 0.03 15.80 4.13
N ILE A 224 1.22 15.17 4.11
CA ILE A 224 1.86 14.66 2.89
C ILE A 224 1.90 13.15 2.95
N ILE A 225 1.17 12.49 2.05
CA ILE A 225 1.08 11.04 1.94
C ILE A 225 1.95 10.60 0.76
N ALA A 226 2.99 9.83 1.04
CA ALA A 226 3.87 9.28 0.02
C ALA A 226 3.14 8.25 -0.87
N LEU A 227 3.30 8.33 -2.17
CA LEU A 227 2.95 7.27 -3.11
C LEU A 227 4.25 6.54 -3.46
N THR A 228 4.40 5.29 -3.03
CA THR A 228 5.65 4.52 -3.18
C THR A 228 5.43 3.22 -3.93
N ALA A 229 6.37 2.82 -4.78
CA ALA A 229 6.35 1.53 -5.46
C ALA A 229 6.69 0.36 -4.53
N ASN A 230 7.31 0.62 -3.38
CA ASN A 230 7.80 -0.41 -2.48
C ASN A 230 7.45 -0.08 -1.02
N ALA A 231 6.75 -0.99 -0.34
CA ALA A 231 6.39 -0.86 1.07
C ALA A 231 7.47 -1.43 2.03
N LEU A 232 8.68 -1.72 1.52
CA LEU A 232 9.76 -2.30 2.32
C LEU A 232 10.33 -1.29 3.33
N HIS A 233 10.84 -1.80 4.46
CA HIS A 233 11.24 -1.04 5.65
C HIS A 233 12.14 0.21 5.39
N GLY A 234 12.99 0.21 4.36
CA GLY A 234 13.88 1.33 4.05
C GLY A 234 13.20 2.55 3.42
N ASP A 235 12.10 2.37 2.68
CA ASP A 235 11.42 3.49 2.02
C ASP A 235 10.51 4.25 3.00
N ARG A 236 9.94 3.56 4.00
CA ARG A 236 9.15 4.20 5.04
C ARG A 236 9.98 5.16 5.90
N GLU A 237 11.16 4.73 6.34
CA GLU A 237 12.06 5.58 7.13
C GLU A 237 12.47 6.80 6.32
N ARG A 238 12.79 6.64 5.05
CA ARG A 238 13.11 7.75 4.15
C ARG A 238 11.96 8.73 3.96
N CYS A 239 10.71 8.26 3.88
CA CYS A 239 9.52 9.11 3.81
C CYS A 239 9.38 9.96 5.09
N LEU A 240 9.49 9.33 6.26
CA LEU A 240 9.40 10.02 7.54
C LEU A 240 10.54 11.01 7.74
N ASP A 241 11.78 10.64 7.41
CA ASP A 241 12.97 11.51 7.51
C ASP A 241 12.87 12.72 6.57
N ALA A 242 12.18 12.57 5.43
CA ALA A 242 11.89 13.69 4.54
C ALA A 242 10.78 14.62 5.06
N GLY A 243 10.02 14.20 6.09
CA GLY A 243 8.92 14.95 6.67
C GLY A 243 7.54 14.59 6.09
N MET A 244 7.39 13.43 5.46
CA MET A 244 6.08 12.89 5.05
C MET A 244 5.35 12.28 6.25
N ASP A 245 4.03 12.32 6.25
CA ASP A 245 3.19 11.92 7.40
C ASP A 245 2.70 10.48 7.29
N ASP A 246 2.52 9.99 6.06
CA ASP A 246 2.00 8.65 5.78
C ASP A 246 2.52 8.16 4.44
N TYR A 247 2.23 6.89 4.10
CA TYR A 247 2.57 6.33 2.81
C TYR A 247 1.46 5.41 2.29
N LEU A 248 1.39 5.28 0.95
CA LEU A 248 0.48 4.40 0.22
C LEU A 248 1.28 3.70 -0.89
N SER A 249 1.27 2.37 -0.88
CA SER A 249 2.00 1.59 -1.89
C SER A 249 1.25 1.53 -3.21
N LYS A 250 1.95 1.72 -4.32
CA LYS A 250 1.45 1.50 -5.68
C LYS A 250 1.58 0.01 -6.09
N PRO A 251 0.55 -0.58 -6.74
CA PRO A 251 -0.75 0.01 -7.05
C PRO A 251 -1.64 0.10 -5.81
N PHE A 252 -2.43 1.14 -5.71
CA PHE A 252 -3.41 1.32 -4.63
C PHE A 252 -4.84 1.25 -5.18
N THR A 253 -5.77 0.86 -4.33
CA THR A 253 -7.20 0.84 -4.61
C THR A 253 -7.87 2.13 -4.09
N GLY A 254 -9.06 2.46 -4.60
CA GLY A 254 -9.84 3.58 -4.06
C GLY A 254 -10.16 3.39 -2.58
N ALA A 255 -10.37 2.16 -2.12
CA ALA A 255 -10.57 1.86 -0.70
C ALA A 255 -9.33 2.21 0.15
N SER A 256 -8.11 1.83 -0.29
CA SER A 256 -6.88 2.14 0.42
C SER A 256 -6.53 3.63 0.39
N LEU A 257 -6.78 4.30 -0.75
CA LEU A 257 -6.61 5.74 -0.91
C LEU A 257 -7.59 6.51 0.01
N ARG A 258 -8.87 6.12 0.03
CA ARG A 258 -9.89 6.68 0.93
C ARG A 258 -9.48 6.53 2.39
N ALA A 259 -9.08 5.33 2.80
CA ALA A 259 -8.65 5.06 4.17
C ALA A 259 -7.42 5.90 4.56
N ALA A 260 -6.47 6.11 3.65
CA ALA A 260 -5.32 6.98 3.89
C ALA A 260 -5.76 8.44 4.08
N LEU A 261 -6.62 8.97 3.22
CA LEU A 261 -7.13 10.33 3.31
C LEU A 261 -7.99 10.57 4.57
N GLN A 262 -8.90 9.64 4.89
CA GLN A 262 -9.75 9.73 6.08
C GLN A 262 -8.96 9.83 7.39
N ARG A 263 -7.77 9.27 7.41
CA ARG A 263 -6.88 9.33 8.58
C ARG A 263 -6.36 10.73 8.86
N TRP A 264 -6.15 11.51 7.83
CA TRP A 264 -5.46 12.80 7.92
C TRP A 264 -6.39 13.99 7.72
N LEU A 265 -7.51 13.78 7.01
CA LEU A 265 -8.49 14.84 6.80
C LEU A 265 -9.37 15.05 8.06
N PRO A 266 -9.65 16.31 8.44
CA PRO A 266 -10.53 16.60 9.56
C PRO A 266 -11.96 16.05 9.33
N ALA A 267 -12.61 15.61 10.40
CA ALA A 267 -13.96 15.03 10.35
C ALA A 267 -15.01 15.97 9.70
N SER A 268 -14.79 17.27 9.75
CA SER A 268 -15.67 18.28 9.10
C SER A 268 -15.70 18.19 7.58
N LEU A 269 -14.68 17.58 6.95
CA LEU A 269 -14.61 17.35 5.50
C LEU A 269 -15.14 15.98 5.09
N GLN A 270 -15.62 15.17 6.04
CA GLN A 270 -16.09 13.80 5.83
C GLN A 270 -17.62 13.74 6.00
N GLN A 271 -18.39 13.64 4.90
CA GLN A 271 -19.86 13.56 4.94
C GLN A 271 -20.36 12.18 4.53
N PRO A 272 -21.33 11.55 5.26
CA PRO A 272 -21.85 10.23 4.92
C PRO A 272 -22.69 10.24 3.62
N GLN A 273 -22.42 9.37 2.69
CA GLN A 273 -23.25 9.07 1.51
C GLN A 273 -23.92 7.70 1.64
N GLY A 274 -25.08 7.52 0.98
CA GLY A 274 -25.86 6.28 0.98
C GLY A 274 -25.15 5.11 0.28
N ALA A 275 -25.25 3.93 0.86
CA ALA A 275 -24.47 2.73 0.57
C ALA A 275 -24.66 2.12 -0.85
N THR A 276 -23.56 1.69 -1.47
CA THR A 276 -23.51 0.66 -2.51
C THR A 276 -22.45 -0.39 -2.12
N GLU A 277 -22.82 -1.68 -2.15
CA GLU A 277 -22.02 -2.82 -1.69
C GLU A 277 -20.79 -3.09 -2.58
N PRO A 278 -19.62 -3.46 -2.03
CA PRO A 278 -18.50 -3.99 -2.81
C PRO A 278 -18.47 -5.52 -2.82
N ALA A 279 -18.22 -6.09 -4.00
CA ALA A 279 -18.06 -7.52 -4.23
C ALA A 279 -16.72 -8.07 -3.73
N ALA A 280 -16.72 -9.36 -3.34
CA ALA A 280 -15.59 -10.10 -2.78
C ALA A 280 -14.49 -10.40 -3.82
N ALA A 281 -13.22 -10.31 -3.43
CA ALA A 281 -12.06 -10.61 -4.26
C ALA A 281 -11.72 -12.12 -4.28
N GLU A 282 -11.47 -12.65 -5.48
CA GLU A 282 -11.04 -14.02 -5.75
C GLU A 282 -9.49 -14.17 -5.72
N PRO A 283 -8.94 -15.41 -5.62
CA PRO A 283 -7.50 -15.65 -5.40
C PRO A 283 -6.62 -15.32 -6.61
N GLU A 284 -5.43 -14.80 -6.34
CA GLU A 284 -4.43 -14.40 -7.34
C GLU A 284 -3.98 -15.57 -8.22
N GLN A 285 -4.39 -15.56 -9.48
CA GLN A 285 -3.82 -16.38 -10.55
C GLN A 285 -2.65 -15.65 -11.20
N ASP A 286 -1.63 -16.40 -11.66
CA ASP A 286 -0.45 -15.85 -12.35
C ASP A 286 -0.78 -15.49 -13.81
N LEU A 287 -1.72 -14.57 -13.97
CA LEU A 287 -2.20 -14.08 -15.26
C LEU A 287 -1.25 -13.01 -15.83
N ALA A 288 -1.05 -13.00 -17.14
CA ALA A 288 -0.33 -11.93 -17.81
C ALA A 288 -1.05 -10.59 -17.61
N PHE A 289 -2.37 -10.62 -17.72
CA PHE A 289 -3.27 -9.48 -17.51
C PHE A 289 -4.43 -9.87 -16.58
N ASP A 290 -4.70 -9.04 -15.58
CA ASP A 290 -5.82 -9.18 -14.66
C ASP A 290 -6.92 -8.16 -15.03
N PRO A 291 -8.02 -8.57 -15.67
CA PRO A 291 -9.09 -7.66 -16.08
C PRO A 291 -9.82 -7.01 -14.90
N HIS A 292 -9.78 -7.63 -13.70
CA HIS A 292 -10.41 -7.09 -12.49
C HIS A 292 -9.69 -5.84 -11.96
N ALA A 293 -8.42 -5.64 -12.29
CA ALA A 293 -7.70 -4.41 -11.96
C ALA A 293 -8.36 -3.16 -12.56
N LEU A 294 -9.13 -3.32 -13.64
CA LEU A 294 -9.87 -2.24 -14.29
C LEU A 294 -11.33 -2.09 -13.81
N ASP A 295 -11.83 -3.00 -13.00
CA ASP A 295 -13.25 -2.98 -12.60
C ASP A 295 -13.62 -1.76 -11.78
N GLU A 296 -12.70 -1.31 -10.92
CA GLU A 296 -12.88 -0.07 -10.16
C GLU A 296 -12.96 1.15 -11.09
N VAL A 297 -12.09 1.22 -12.10
CA VAL A 297 -12.11 2.30 -13.11
C VAL A 297 -13.37 2.21 -13.97
N ARG A 298 -13.80 1.00 -14.38
CA ARG A 298 -15.04 0.77 -15.12
C ARG A 298 -16.28 1.20 -14.34
N SER A 299 -16.30 0.97 -13.03
CA SER A 299 -17.43 1.41 -12.18
C SER A 299 -17.58 2.94 -12.12
N MET A 300 -16.48 3.66 -12.37
CA MET A 300 -16.41 5.12 -12.38
C MET A 300 -16.69 5.72 -13.77
N ASP A 301 -16.64 4.91 -14.81
CA ASP A 301 -16.72 5.31 -16.23
C ASP A 301 -17.78 4.48 -16.97
N PRO A 302 -19.06 4.81 -16.83
CA PRO A 302 -20.16 4.06 -17.49
C PRO A 302 -20.04 4.00 -19.01
N ASP A 303 -19.38 4.97 -19.63
CA ASP A 303 -19.21 5.07 -21.08
C ASP A 303 -17.94 4.34 -21.60
N GLY A 304 -17.06 3.84 -20.70
CA GLY A 304 -15.83 3.12 -21.04
C GLY A 304 -14.74 3.98 -21.70
N SER A 305 -14.91 5.29 -21.73
CA SER A 305 -13.98 6.21 -22.40
C SER A 305 -12.67 6.35 -21.64
N LEU A 306 -12.73 6.39 -20.29
CA LEU A 306 -11.56 6.51 -19.42
C LEU A 306 -10.68 5.25 -19.50
N VAL A 307 -11.30 4.06 -19.42
CA VAL A 307 -10.59 2.78 -19.57
C VAL A 307 -9.90 2.69 -20.92
N SER A 308 -10.62 3.04 -22.00
CA SER A 308 -10.06 3.03 -23.35
C SER A 308 -8.88 4.00 -23.48
N HIS A 309 -9.01 5.21 -22.94
CA HIS A 309 -7.94 6.21 -22.97
C HIS A 309 -6.73 5.77 -22.14
N MET A 310 -6.94 5.24 -20.96
CA MET A 310 -5.90 4.70 -20.08
C MET A 310 -5.11 3.57 -20.74
N LEU A 311 -5.80 2.65 -21.43
CA LEU A 311 -5.14 1.56 -22.16
C LEU A 311 -4.35 2.07 -23.37
N GLN A 312 -4.84 3.10 -24.09
CA GLN A 312 -4.08 3.73 -25.16
C GLN A 312 -2.80 4.39 -24.65
N LEU A 313 -2.87 5.08 -23.52
CA LEU A 313 -1.68 5.64 -22.87
C LEU A 313 -0.69 4.53 -22.49
N PHE A 314 -1.17 3.42 -21.93
CA PHE A 314 -0.34 2.27 -21.57
C PHE A 314 0.40 1.70 -22.79
N TYR A 315 -0.27 1.56 -23.94
CA TYR A 315 0.37 1.07 -25.15
C TYR A 315 1.48 2.03 -25.64
N ASN A 316 1.18 3.32 -25.70
CA ASN A 316 2.12 4.34 -26.16
C ASN A 316 3.33 4.49 -25.23
N ASP A 317 3.08 4.59 -23.93
CA ASP A 317 4.14 4.72 -22.92
C ASP A 317 4.96 3.43 -22.78
N GLY A 318 4.34 2.26 -22.85
CA GLY A 318 5.01 0.98 -22.81
C GLY A 318 6.04 0.82 -23.94
N GLU A 319 5.65 1.10 -25.19
CA GLU A 319 6.57 1.09 -26.33
C GLU A 319 7.70 2.10 -26.15
N ARG A 320 7.40 3.32 -25.74
CA ARG A 320 8.37 4.39 -25.52
C ARG A 320 9.38 4.01 -24.42
N LEU A 321 8.90 3.47 -23.29
CA LEU A 321 9.71 3.11 -22.15
C LEU A 321 10.60 1.88 -22.44
N LEU A 322 10.08 0.85 -23.09
CA LEU A 322 10.89 -0.29 -23.55
C LEU A 322 11.98 0.15 -24.53
N GLY A 323 11.66 1.06 -25.46
CA GLY A 323 12.67 1.67 -26.33
C GLY A 323 13.71 2.50 -25.58
N ALA A 324 13.31 3.22 -24.52
CA ALA A 324 14.23 3.96 -23.66
C ALA A 324 15.15 3.02 -22.86
N MET A 325 14.63 1.90 -22.34
CA MET A 325 15.43 0.87 -21.67
C MET A 325 16.49 0.29 -22.61
N GLY A 326 16.13 0.02 -23.90
CA GLY A 326 17.09 -0.44 -24.90
C GLY A 326 18.23 0.55 -25.12
N LYS A 327 17.92 1.82 -25.30
CA LYS A 327 18.93 2.88 -25.43
C LYS A 327 19.79 3.03 -24.19
N ALA A 328 19.20 2.94 -23.01
CA ALA A 328 19.93 3.00 -21.74
C ALA A 328 20.93 1.84 -21.60
N LEU A 329 20.56 0.64 -22.04
CA LEU A 329 21.47 -0.52 -22.10
C LEU A 329 22.65 -0.31 -23.07
N GLU A 330 22.37 0.18 -24.28
CA GLU A 330 23.41 0.48 -25.29
C GLU A 330 24.39 1.56 -24.78
N GLN A 331 23.89 2.56 -24.07
CA GLN A 331 24.66 3.69 -23.55
C GLN A 331 25.26 3.43 -22.16
N GLN A 332 24.98 2.27 -21.55
CA GLN A 332 25.36 1.91 -20.18
C GLN A 332 24.89 2.94 -19.13
N ASP A 333 23.76 3.58 -19.39
CA ASP A 333 23.14 4.56 -18.50
C ASP A 333 22.20 3.87 -17.49
N LEU A 334 22.76 3.51 -16.33
CA LEU A 334 22.00 2.87 -15.25
C LEU A 334 20.88 3.73 -14.70
N GLN A 335 21.04 5.06 -14.68
CA GLN A 335 20.00 5.95 -14.14
C GLN A 335 18.79 6.00 -15.07
N ALA A 336 19.03 6.11 -16.38
CA ALA A 336 17.97 6.04 -17.38
C ALA A 336 17.28 4.67 -17.40
N LEU A 337 18.02 3.58 -17.19
CA LEU A 337 17.47 2.23 -17.07
C LEU A 337 16.55 2.10 -15.84
N ILE A 338 17.03 2.53 -14.67
CA ILE A 338 16.27 2.50 -13.42
C ILE A 338 14.98 3.32 -13.56
N PHE A 339 15.07 4.53 -14.08
CA PHE A 339 13.91 5.40 -14.26
C PHE A 339 12.86 4.79 -15.21
N SER A 340 13.28 4.33 -16.39
CA SER A 340 12.37 3.74 -17.38
C SER A 340 11.74 2.45 -16.87
N SER A 341 12.51 1.61 -16.15
CA SER A 341 12.01 0.40 -15.51
C SER A 341 10.98 0.73 -14.42
N HIS A 342 11.27 1.70 -13.56
CA HIS A 342 10.34 2.13 -12.51
C HIS A 342 8.98 2.56 -13.09
N THR A 343 9.02 3.48 -14.07
CA THR A 343 7.81 4.02 -14.70
C THR A 343 7.01 2.90 -15.40
N LEU A 344 7.67 2.01 -16.15
CA LEU A 344 7.00 0.89 -16.83
C LEU A 344 6.38 -0.09 -15.82
N ALA A 345 7.06 -0.40 -14.72
CA ALA A 345 6.54 -1.28 -13.69
C ALA A 345 5.29 -0.69 -13.02
N SER A 346 5.28 0.62 -12.76
CA SER A 346 4.15 1.35 -12.18
C SER A 346 2.93 1.35 -13.11
N CYS A 347 3.11 1.76 -14.39
CA CYS A 347 2.05 1.73 -15.40
C CYS A 347 1.46 0.33 -15.58
N SER A 348 2.33 -0.69 -15.67
CA SER A 348 1.92 -2.09 -15.84
C SER A 348 1.08 -2.58 -14.65
N ALA A 349 1.47 -2.22 -13.43
CA ALA A 349 0.70 -2.55 -12.23
C ALA A 349 -0.68 -1.90 -12.23
N THR A 350 -0.76 -0.63 -12.62
CA THR A 350 -2.00 0.17 -12.65
C THR A 350 -3.03 -0.40 -13.62
N VAL A 351 -2.60 -0.90 -14.79
CA VAL A 351 -3.51 -1.53 -15.76
C VAL A 351 -3.78 -3.01 -15.51
N GLY A 352 -3.15 -3.62 -14.50
CA GLY A 352 -3.34 -5.04 -14.20
C GLY A 352 -2.39 -6.00 -14.92
N ALA A 353 -1.33 -5.50 -15.57
CA ALA A 353 -0.28 -6.33 -16.20
C ALA A 353 0.73 -6.80 -15.14
N LYS A 354 0.27 -7.64 -14.20
CA LYS A 354 1.00 -8.02 -12.98
C LYS A 354 2.33 -8.72 -13.26
N ARG A 355 2.36 -9.62 -14.26
CA ARG A 355 3.57 -10.37 -14.60
C ARG A 355 4.64 -9.46 -15.20
N LEU A 356 4.27 -8.60 -16.14
CA LEU A 356 5.16 -7.59 -16.72
C LEU A 356 5.70 -6.64 -15.64
N SER A 357 4.84 -6.12 -14.77
CA SER A 357 5.25 -5.27 -13.64
C SER A 357 6.29 -5.93 -12.75
N ARG A 358 6.12 -7.22 -12.40
CA ARG A 358 7.07 -8.00 -11.59
C ARG A 358 8.44 -8.15 -12.28
N GLN A 359 8.43 -8.49 -13.58
CA GLN A 359 9.66 -8.68 -14.35
C GLN A 359 10.46 -7.37 -14.46
N VAL A 360 9.78 -6.27 -14.75
CA VAL A 360 10.41 -4.95 -14.86
C VAL A 360 10.94 -4.46 -13.50
N ARG A 361 10.21 -4.69 -12.40
CA ARG A 361 10.70 -4.41 -11.04
C ARG A 361 11.94 -5.20 -10.66
N ALA A 362 12.07 -6.44 -11.13
CA ALA A 362 13.28 -7.23 -10.90
C ALA A 362 14.50 -6.59 -11.57
N ILE A 363 14.34 -6.03 -12.78
CA ILE A 363 15.41 -5.29 -13.48
C ILE A 363 15.77 -4.00 -12.73
N GLU A 364 14.76 -3.24 -12.31
CA GLU A 364 14.96 -2.02 -11.50
C GLU A 364 15.77 -2.31 -10.24
N ASN A 365 15.38 -3.34 -9.49
CA ASN A 365 16.05 -3.72 -8.25
C ASN A 365 17.49 -4.19 -8.50
N HIS A 366 17.74 -4.98 -9.55
CA HIS A 366 19.09 -5.42 -9.91
C HIS A 366 20.00 -4.26 -10.28
N ALA A 367 19.46 -3.32 -11.08
CA ALA A 367 20.21 -2.11 -11.45
C ALA A 367 20.51 -1.21 -10.22
N ARG A 368 19.58 -1.11 -9.27
CA ARG A 368 19.75 -0.29 -8.05
C ARG A 368 20.70 -0.90 -7.03
N LEU A 369 20.57 -2.21 -6.77
CA LEU A 369 21.30 -2.88 -5.68
C LEU A 369 22.68 -3.36 -6.12
N ASP A 370 22.77 -3.94 -7.32
CA ASP A 370 23.97 -4.59 -7.80
C ASP A 370 24.78 -3.69 -8.75
N GLY A 371 24.22 -2.57 -9.20
CA GLY A 371 24.85 -1.66 -10.16
C GLY A 371 25.06 -2.32 -11.53
N VAL A 372 24.30 -3.37 -11.86
CA VAL A 372 24.45 -4.17 -13.07
C VAL A 372 23.24 -3.97 -13.98
N ALA A 373 23.50 -3.63 -15.24
CA ALA A 373 22.47 -3.56 -16.26
C ALA A 373 22.00 -4.98 -16.66
N CYS A 374 20.72 -5.12 -17.01
CA CYS A 374 20.21 -6.37 -17.56
C CYS A 374 20.82 -6.66 -18.96
N SER A 375 20.77 -7.93 -19.40
CA SER A 375 21.19 -8.28 -20.75
C SER A 375 20.12 -7.93 -21.80
N SER A 376 20.54 -7.78 -23.08
CA SER A 376 19.61 -7.59 -24.19
C SER A 376 18.56 -8.71 -24.30
N ALA A 377 18.94 -9.95 -23.98
CA ALA A 377 18.02 -11.08 -23.96
C ALA A 377 16.86 -10.92 -22.97
N VAL A 378 17.10 -10.26 -21.81
CA VAL A 378 16.05 -9.94 -20.85
C VAL A 378 15.11 -8.87 -21.40
N LEU A 379 15.64 -7.89 -22.13
CA LEU A 379 14.81 -6.89 -22.81
C LEU A 379 13.92 -7.50 -23.90
N ASP A 380 14.47 -8.45 -24.68
CA ASP A 380 13.70 -9.19 -25.69
C ASP A 380 12.55 -9.99 -25.05
N GLN A 381 12.78 -10.57 -23.88
CA GLN A 381 11.72 -11.24 -23.10
C GLN A 381 10.63 -10.27 -22.63
N LEU A 382 11.01 -9.06 -22.20
CA LEU A 382 10.04 -8.04 -21.80
C LEU A 382 9.20 -7.54 -23.00
N LEU A 383 9.81 -7.40 -24.17
CA LEU A 383 9.09 -7.06 -25.40
C LEU A 383 8.04 -8.11 -25.75
N GLN A 384 8.40 -9.39 -25.64
CA GLN A 384 7.47 -10.50 -25.85
C GLN A 384 6.33 -10.49 -24.82
N GLU A 385 6.68 -10.27 -23.55
CA GLU A 385 5.69 -10.19 -22.48
C GLU A 385 4.73 -9.02 -22.65
N PHE A 386 5.23 -7.84 -23.03
CA PHE A 386 4.41 -6.67 -23.35
C PHE A 386 3.42 -6.96 -24.47
N GLU A 387 3.87 -7.66 -25.53
CA GLU A 387 3.01 -8.07 -26.62
C GLU A 387 1.93 -9.08 -26.19
N CYS A 388 2.27 -10.04 -25.31
CA CYS A 388 1.28 -10.95 -24.71
C CYS A 388 0.22 -10.19 -23.90
N VAL A 389 0.65 -9.25 -23.07
CA VAL A 389 -0.26 -8.39 -22.28
C VAL A 389 -1.18 -7.59 -23.22
N ARG A 390 -0.64 -7.01 -24.29
CA ARG A 390 -1.41 -6.26 -25.29
C ARG A 390 -2.52 -7.10 -25.92
N GLN A 391 -2.19 -8.34 -26.34
CA GLN A 391 -3.16 -9.27 -26.90
C GLN A 391 -4.23 -9.69 -25.90
N ASP A 392 -3.88 -9.88 -24.64
CA ASP A 392 -4.84 -10.27 -23.60
C ASP A 392 -5.76 -9.10 -23.21
N ILE A 393 -5.24 -7.88 -23.19
CA ILE A 393 -6.06 -6.65 -23.04
C ILE A 393 -7.05 -6.53 -24.22
N GLU A 394 -6.59 -6.68 -25.46
CA GLU A 394 -7.45 -6.61 -26.65
C GLU A 394 -8.58 -7.65 -26.60
N LYS A 395 -8.26 -8.89 -26.26
CA LYS A 395 -9.26 -9.96 -26.10
C LYS A 395 -10.28 -9.68 -24.98
N SER A 396 -9.83 -9.06 -23.88
CA SER A 396 -10.66 -8.87 -22.68
C SER A 396 -11.50 -7.59 -22.74
N THR A 397 -11.01 -6.56 -23.41
CA THR A 397 -11.60 -5.21 -23.40
C THR A 397 -12.06 -4.73 -24.78
N GLY A 398 -11.60 -5.35 -25.85
CA GLY A 398 -11.82 -4.89 -27.22
C GLY A 398 -11.04 -3.62 -27.62
N VAL A 399 -10.19 -3.10 -26.73
CA VAL A 399 -9.40 -1.89 -26.99
C VAL A 399 -8.14 -2.25 -27.76
N VAL A 400 -8.05 -1.79 -29.00
CA VAL A 400 -6.92 -2.01 -29.90
C VAL A 400 -5.98 -0.79 -29.89
N PRO A 401 -4.65 -0.98 -29.93
CA PRO A 401 -3.70 0.14 -30.08
C PRO A 401 -4.02 0.98 -31.30
N GLN A 402 -4.14 2.29 -31.13
CA GLN A 402 -4.30 3.19 -32.25
C GLN A 402 -2.95 3.43 -32.94
N PRO A 403 -2.89 3.43 -34.28
CA PRO A 403 -1.65 3.79 -34.96
C PRO A 403 -1.27 5.22 -34.58
N LYS A 404 0.04 5.43 -34.30
CA LYS A 404 0.58 6.78 -34.08
C LYS A 404 0.15 7.67 -35.25
N THR A 405 -0.58 8.73 -34.96
CA THR A 405 -0.67 9.85 -35.91
C THR A 405 0.74 10.41 -36.03
N GLU A 406 1.44 10.07 -37.11
CA GLU A 406 2.69 10.72 -37.47
C GLU A 406 2.44 12.24 -37.48
N ASP A 407 3.34 12.97 -36.83
CA ASP A 407 3.37 14.42 -36.88
C ASP A 407 3.26 14.89 -38.35
N MET A 408 2.09 15.34 -38.71
CA MET A 408 1.93 16.14 -39.93
C MET A 408 2.29 17.58 -39.59
N ALA A 409 3.48 17.96 -40.09
CA ALA A 409 4.10 19.25 -40.31
C ALA A 409 5.21 19.65 -39.35
#